data_3223915955f5d8d87b48d1d02279f473
#
_entry.id   3223915955f5d8d87b48d1d02279f473
#
_cell.length_a   1.000
_cell.length_b   1.000
_cell.length_c   1.000
_cell.angle_alpha   90.00
_cell.angle_beta   90.00
_cell.angle_gamma   90.00
#
_symmetry.space_group_name_H-M   'P 1'
#
loop_
_entity.id
_entity.type
_entity.pdbx_description
1 polymer ?
#
loop_
_entity_poly.entity_id
_entity_poly.type
_entity_poly.pdbx_seq_one_letter_code
_entity_poly.pdbx_strand_id
1 'polypeptide(L)'
;MANTIIPGDTLLISKSFGQIERGAIILFQYSPEYIRQEDRDHDPFGYRIARVVGLPGETIQMRFRTVYTNGHAVVEQKVLAREVEPRESLQVISTEGSGPYRVFYTTRLNEDESALVNDVPFATEEPFQIPKDSYFVMGDNRDNTEDSRYRGPVPRNLIWGNVALIFYSKTVKTDEFRWDRMFKKVH
;
A
#
# COMPACT_ATOMS: atom_id res chain seq x y z
N MET A 1 -4.77 0.92 -1.25
CA MET A 1 -4.96 -0.51 -0.85
C MET A 1 -6.07 -1.19 -1.66
N ALA A 2 -6.47 -0.63 -2.82
CA ALA A 2 -7.57 -1.16 -3.64
C ALA A 2 -7.47 -2.68 -3.85
N ASN A 3 -8.61 -3.36 -3.84
CA ASN A 3 -8.81 -4.81 -3.85
C ASN A 3 -8.37 -5.57 -2.60
N THR A 4 -7.38 -5.10 -1.84
CA THR A 4 -7.03 -5.67 -0.53
C THR A 4 -7.96 -5.13 0.55
N ILE A 5 -8.04 -3.81 0.64
CA ILE A 5 -8.95 -3.06 1.51
C ILE A 5 -9.72 -2.07 0.64
N ILE A 6 -11.03 -2.08 0.72
CA ILE A 6 -11.91 -1.27 -0.13
C ILE A 6 -12.83 -0.39 0.71
N PRO A 7 -13.40 0.68 0.15
CA PRO A 7 -14.37 1.53 0.83
C PRO A 7 -15.53 0.72 1.43
N GLY A 8 -15.85 1.02 2.69
CA GLY A 8 -16.87 0.30 3.47
C GLY A 8 -16.36 -0.92 4.25
N ASP A 9 -15.06 -1.24 4.16
CA ASP A 9 -14.42 -2.19 5.07
C ASP A 9 -14.18 -1.53 6.43
N THR A 10 -14.55 -2.18 7.51
CA THR A 10 -14.18 -1.83 8.88
C THR A 10 -13.08 -2.76 9.36
N LEU A 11 -11.98 -2.16 9.79
CA LEU A 11 -10.76 -2.89 10.10
C LEU A 11 -10.56 -3.06 11.59
N LEU A 12 -10.12 -4.24 12.01
CA LEU A 12 -9.61 -4.46 13.35
C LEU A 12 -8.10 -4.16 13.36
N ILE A 13 -7.71 -3.16 14.16
CA ILE A 13 -6.32 -2.74 14.32
C ILE A 13 -5.78 -3.30 15.63
N SER A 14 -4.70 -4.08 15.55
CA SER A 14 -3.95 -4.51 16.72
C SER A 14 -2.91 -3.46 17.08
N LYS A 15 -2.99 -2.93 18.29
CA LYS A 15 -1.98 -2.01 18.86
C LYS A 15 -0.82 -2.76 19.53
N SER A 16 -1.03 -4.02 19.87
CA SER A 16 0.00 -4.90 20.42
C SER A 16 0.74 -5.57 19.27
N PHE A 17 1.75 -4.88 18.77
CA PHE A 17 2.64 -5.44 17.76
C PHE A 17 4.09 -5.33 18.27
N GLY A 18 4.77 -6.47 18.31
CA GLY A 18 6.20 -6.54 18.61
C GLY A 18 7.03 -6.01 17.44
N GLN A 19 7.72 -6.87 16.76
CA GLN A 19 8.41 -6.55 15.52
C GLN A 19 7.41 -6.53 14.36
N ILE A 20 7.39 -5.45 13.59
CA ILE A 20 6.59 -5.35 12.36
C ILE A 20 7.35 -6.09 11.27
N GLU A 21 6.68 -7.04 10.64
CA GLU A 21 7.26 -7.87 9.59
C GLU A 21 6.99 -7.30 8.20
N ARG A 22 7.82 -7.68 7.24
CA ARG A 22 7.57 -7.41 5.82
C ARG A 22 6.26 -8.07 5.39
N GLY A 23 5.47 -7.35 4.61
CA GLY A 23 4.13 -7.79 4.17
C GLY A 23 3.01 -7.39 5.12
N ALA A 24 3.29 -7.00 6.36
CA ALA A 24 2.28 -6.49 7.28
C ALA A 24 1.62 -5.23 6.73
N ILE A 25 0.32 -5.11 6.92
CA ILE A 25 -0.42 -3.87 6.61
C ILE A 25 -0.53 -3.06 7.89
N ILE A 26 -0.10 -1.80 7.84
CA ILE A 26 -0.09 -0.92 8.99
C ILE A 26 -1.00 0.29 8.82
N LEU A 27 -1.60 0.71 9.93
CA LEU A 27 -2.22 2.02 10.08
C LEU A 27 -1.17 2.97 10.66
N PHE A 28 -0.93 4.07 9.97
CA PHE A 28 0.03 5.09 10.39
C PHE A 28 -0.49 6.48 10.08
N GLN A 29 0.18 7.49 10.59
CA GLN A 29 -0.15 8.89 10.37
C GLN A 29 1.06 9.59 9.74
N TYR A 30 0.84 10.35 8.68
CA TYR A 30 1.87 11.26 8.23
C TYR A 30 1.96 12.48 9.15
N SER A 31 3.15 13.07 9.25
CA SER A 31 3.30 14.38 9.88
C SER A 31 2.36 15.40 9.23
N PRO A 32 1.73 16.30 10.02
CA PRO A 32 0.74 17.27 9.50
C PRO A 32 1.23 18.11 8.32
N GLU A 33 2.54 18.32 8.22
CA GLU A 33 3.19 19.02 7.11
C GLU A 33 3.06 18.30 5.76
N TYR A 34 2.87 16.98 5.76
CA TYR A 34 2.66 16.18 4.55
C TYR A 34 1.19 16.03 4.16
N ILE A 35 0.26 16.53 4.98
CA ILE A 35 -1.17 16.51 4.65
C ILE A 35 -1.46 17.75 3.79
N ARG A 36 -1.96 17.51 2.58
CA ARG A 36 -2.37 18.62 1.70
C ARG A 36 -3.48 19.43 2.36
N GLN A 37 -3.50 20.73 2.11
CA GLN A 37 -4.51 21.61 2.68
C GLN A 37 -5.94 21.16 2.32
N GLU A 38 -6.14 20.72 1.08
CA GLU A 38 -7.40 20.21 0.54
C GLU A 38 -7.88 18.89 1.22
N ASP A 39 -6.94 18.09 1.73
CA ASP A 39 -7.25 16.82 2.41
C ASP A 39 -7.60 17.03 3.89
N ARG A 40 -7.21 18.17 4.49
CA ARG A 40 -7.37 18.42 5.94
C ARG A 40 -8.83 18.47 6.39
N ASP A 41 -9.74 18.89 5.52
CA ASP A 41 -11.17 18.95 5.83
C ASP A 41 -11.82 17.56 5.83
N HIS A 42 -11.26 16.62 5.05
CA HIS A 42 -11.79 15.25 4.91
C HIS A 42 -11.04 14.24 5.78
N ASP A 43 -9.75 14.47 6.02
CA ASP A 43 -8.89 13.61 6.84
C ASP A 43 -7.90 14.48 7.65
N PRO A 44 -8.40 15.18 8.68
CA PRO A 44 -7.60 16.09 9.48
C PRO A 44 -6.46 15.40 10.25
N PHE A 45 -6.57 14.07 10.42
CA PHE A 45 -5.58 13.27 11.13
C PHE A 45 -4.52 12.66 10.20
N GLY A 46 -4.75 12.66 8.88
CA GLY A 46 -3.82 12.11 7.91
C GLY A 46 -3.54 10.61 8.07
N TYR A 47 -4.52 9.84 8.56
CA TYR A 47 -4.37 8.39 8.69
C TYR A 47 -4.26 7.73 7.33
N ARG A 48 -3.30 6.83 7.22
CA ARG A 48 -3.03 6.07 6.00
C ARG A 48 -2.85 4.60 6.32
N ILE A 49 -3.16 3.77 5.34
CA ILE A 49 -2.98 2.32 5.41
C ILE A 49 -2.11 1.90 4.23
N ALA A 50 -1.03 1.22 4.52
CA ALA A 50 -0.15 0.68 3.49
C ALA A 50 0.57 -0.59 3.97
N ARG A 51 1.19 -1.28 3.04
CA ARG A 51 1.94 -2.51 3.28
C ARG A 51 3.41 -2.21 3.51
N VAL A 52 4.01 -2.84 4.51
CA VAL A 52 5.44 -2.77 4.78
C VAL A 52 6.19 -3.59 3.73
N VAL A 53 7.02 -2.93 2.95
CA VAL A 53 7.86 -3.55 1.91
C VAL A 53 9.35 -3.48 2.23
N GLY A 54 9.77 -2.53 3.07
CA GLY A 54 11.15 -2.40 3.54
C GLY A 54 11.21 -2.26 5.06
N LEU A 55 12.16 -2.93 5.68
CA LEU A 55 12.37 -2.96 7.12
C LEU A 55 13.47 -1.96 7.55
N PRO A 56 13.52 -1.56 8.84
CA PRO A 56 14.54 -0.68 9.37
C PRO A 56 15.96 -1.16 9.06
N GLY A 57 16.80 -0.26 8.52
CA GLY A 57 18.19 -0.54 8.20
C GLY A 57 18.42 -1.31 6.89
N GLU A 58 17.40 -1.65 6.13
CA GLU A 58 17.55 -2.24 4.81
C GLU A 58 17.78 -1.17 3.74
N THR A 59 18.36 -1.59 2.62
CA THR A 59 18.31 -0.82 1.38
C THR A 59 17.09 -1.18 0.59
N ILE A 60 16.43 -0.21 -0.02
CA ILE A 60 15.31 -0.43 -0.93
C ILE A 60 15.60 0.24 -2.28
N GLN A 61 15.21 -0.43 -3.36
CA GLN A 61 15.32 0.08 -4.71
C GLN A 61 14.15 -0.43 -5.55
N MET A 62 13.67 0.39 -6.46
CA MET A 62 12.69 -0.02 -7.45
C MET A 62 13.33 -0.02 -8.83
N ARG A 63 13.18 -1.13 -9.55
CA ARG A 63 13.55 -1.23 -10.95
C ARG A 63 12.33 -1.68 -11.72
N PHE A 64 11.82 -0.84 -12.58
CA PHE A 64 10.53 -1.07 -13.23
C PHE A 64 9.43 -1.34 -12.17
N ARG A 65 8.64 -2.38 -12.35
CA ARG A 65 7.60 -2.82 -11.40
C ARG A 65 8.09 -3.81 -10.34
N THR A 66 9.39 -3.86 -10.05
CA THR A 66 9.96 -4.79 -9.08
C THR A 66 10.64 -4.04 -7.95
N VAL A 67 10.24 -4.36 -6.72
CA VAL A 67 10.87 -3.86 -5.50
C VAL A 67 12.03 -4.78 -5.12
N TYR A 68 13.16 -4.20 -4.76
CA TYR A 68 14.34 -4.90 -4.27
C TYR A 68 14.65 -4.42 -2.85
N THR A 69 14.95 -5.34 -1.96
CA THR A 69 15.48 -5.04 -0.63
C THR A 69 16.82 -5.74 -0.44
N ASN A 70 17.84 -5.00 -0.02
CA ASN A 70 19.22 -5.50 0.10
C ASN A 70 19.68 -6.20 -1.19
N GLY A 71 19.27 -5.69 -2.36
CA GLY A 71 19.62 -6.26 -3.67
C GLY A 71 18.80 -7.49 -4.09
N HIS A 72 17.90 -8.00 -3.27
CA HIS A 72 17.04 -9.14 -3.57
C HIS A 72 15.62 -8.71 -3.92
N ALA A 73 15.05 -9.26 -4.99
CA ALA A 73 13.68 -8.98 -5.37
C ALA A 73 12.69 -9.43 -4.28
N VAL A 74 11.78 -8.54 -3.91
CA VAL A 74 10.67 -8.87 -3.01
C VAL A 74 9.69 -9.75 -3.77
N VAL A 75 9.30 -10.88 -3.16
CA VAL A 75 8.37 -11.84 -3.77
C VAL A 75 6.94 -11.33 -3.63
N GLU A 76 6.35 -10.94 -4.75
CA GLU A 76 4.99 -10.39 -4.84
C GLU A 76 4.23 -11.06 -5.97
N GLN A 77 2.90 -11.23 -5.81
CA GLN A 77 2.04 -11.60 -6.92
C GLN A 77 1.56 -10.32 -7.62
N LYS A 78 2.09 -10.05 -8.79
CA LYS A 78 1.74 -8.87 -9.60
C LYS A 78 0.45 -9.13 -10.38
N VAL A 79 -0.52 -8.26 -10.22
CA VAL A 79 -1.81 -8.33 -10.91
C VAL A 79 -1.92 -7.11 -11.81
N LEU A 80 -2.00 -7.35 -13.10
CA LEU A 80 -2.36 -6.34 -14.08
C LEU A 80 -3.87 -6.24 -14.13
N ALA A 81 -4.40 -5.06 -13.86
CA ALA A 81 -5.83 -4.83 -13.78
C ALA A 81 -6.23 -3.56 -14.52
N ARG A 82 -7.49 -3.46 -14.90
CA ARG A 82 -8.10 -2.27 -15.49
C ARG A 82 -9.18 -1.76 -14.57
N GLU A 83 -9.24 -0.46 -14.38
CA GLU A 83 -10.36 0.17 -13.69
C GLU A 83 -11.64 0.00 -14.51
N VAL A 84 -12.70 -0.44 -13.88
CA VAL A 84 -14.03 -0.55 -14.47
C VAL A 84 -15.02 0.26 -13.64
N GLU A 85 -16.02 0.80 -14.29
CA GLU A 85 -17.11 1.48 -13.58
C GLU A 85 -18.02 0.45 -12.84
N PRO A 86 -18.42 0.73 -11.60
CA PRO A 86 -18.03 1.88 -10.78
C PRO A 86 -16.56 1.79 -10.34
N ARG A 87 -15.87 2.92 -10.24
CA ARG A 87 -14.42 3.05 -9.94
C ARG A 87 -13.89 2.36 -8.67
N GLU A 88 -14.72 1.57 -8.02
CA GLU A 88 -14.38 0.82 -6.81
C GLU A 88 -13.85 -0.60 -7.11
N SER A 89 -13.87 -1.02 -8.37
CA SER A 89 -13.45 -2.37 -8.77
C SER A 89 -12.39 -2.35 -9.86
N LEU A 90 -11.48 -3.33 -9.76
CA LEU A 90 -10.46 -3.59 -10.76
C LEU A 90 -10.77 -4.92 -11.44
N GLN A 91 -10.86 -4.90 -12.77
CA GLN A 91 -10.93 -6.12 -13.56
C GLN A 91 -9.52 -6.65 -13.80
N VAL A 92 -9.24 -7.85 -13.31
CA VAL A 92 -7.96 -8.53 -13.53
C VAL A 92 -7.80 -8.90 -15.00
N ILE A 93 -6.67 -8.51 -15.58
CA ILE A 93 -6.26 -8.85 -16.94
C ILE A 93 -5.31 -10.03 -16.93
N SER A 94 -4.23 -9.92 -16.10
CA SER A 94 -3.25 -10.99 -15.95
C SER A 94 -2.69 -11.02 -14.54
N THR A 95 -2.05 -12.13 -14.18
CA THR A 95 -1.38 -12.31 -12.90
C THR A 95 -0.04 -12.96 -13.16
N GLU A 96 1.03 -12.35 -12.60
CA GLU A 96 2.40 -12.81 -12.75
C GLU A 96 3.03 -13.09 -11.38
N GLY A 97 3.84 -14.15 -11.32
CA GLY A 97 4.53 -14.56 -10.12
C GLY A 97 3.61 -15.22 -9.09
N SER A 98 4.22 -15.64 -7.99
CA SER A 98 3.53 -16.21 -6.84
C SER A 98 4.14 -15.60 -5.58
N GLY A 99 3.37 -14.82 -4.85
CA GLY A 99 3.82 -14.16 -3.63
C GLY A 99 2.78 -14.28 -2.52
N PRO A 100 3.16 -13.94 -1.28
CA PRO A 100 2.27 -14.03 -0.13
C PRO A 100 1.11 -13.03 -0.19
N TYR A 101 1.22 -12.01 -1.04
CA TYR A 101 0.18 -11.00 -1.25
C TYR A 101 0.17 -10.50 -2.71
N ARG A 102 -0.94 -9.90 -3.08
CA ARG A 102 -1.15 -9.35 -4.42
C ARG A 102 -0.86 -7.86 -4.45
N VAL A 103 -0.21 -7.41 -5.51
CA VAL A 103 -0.03 -6.00 -5.84
C VAL A 103 -0.64 -5.71 -7.20
N PHE A 104 -1.30 -4.57 -7.32
CA PHE A 104 -2.10 -4.23 -8.48
C PHE A 104 -1.43 -3.09 -9.25
N TYR A 105 -1.34 -3.28 -10.56
CA TYR A 105 -0.90 -2.29 -11.52
C TYR A 105 -2.04 -2.03 -12.49
N THR A 106 -2.30 -0.77 -12.77
CA THR A 106 -3.34 -0.36 -13.71
C THR A 106 -2.73 -0.21 -15.09
N THR A 107 -3.28 -0.88 -16.12
CA THR A 107 -2.90 -0.55 -17.49
C THR A 107 -3.58 0.74 -17.91
N ARG A 108 -2.77 1.74 -18.21
CA ARG A 108 -3.16 2.69 -19.24
C ARG A 108 -2.69 2.10 -20.56
N LEU A 109 -3.63 1.74 -21.42
CA LEU A 109 -3.34 1.31 -22.78
C LEU A 109 -2.50 2.42 -23.43
N ASN A 110 -1.24 2.12 -23.83
CA ASN A 110 -0.30 2.97 -24.57
C ASN A 110 0.63 3.90 -23.77
N GLU A 111 0.87 3.74 -22.49
CA GLU A 111 1.95 4.47 -21.83
C GLU A 111 3.24 3.65 -21.76
N ASP A 112 4.33 4.26 -22.18
CA ASP A 112 5.68 3.74 -22.04
C ASP A 112 5.99 3.51 -20.56
N GLU A 113 6.41 2.30 -20.19
CA GLU A 113 6.72 1.96 -18.78
C GLU A 113 7.80 2.88 -18.16
N SER A 114 8.59 3.54 -18.98
CA SER A 114 9.59 4.52 -18.53
C SER A 114 8.98 5.80 -17.96
N ALA A 115 7.75 6.16 -18.36
CA ALA A 115 7.05 7.35 -17.86
C ALA A 115 6.53 7.19 -16.43
N LEU A 116 6.32 5.97 -15.96
CA LEU A 116 5.77 5.67 -14.63
C LEU A 116 6.79 5.76 -13.49
N VAL A 117 8.08 5.90 -13.82
CA VAL A 117 9.17 5.86 -12.83
C VAL A 117 9.78 7.24 -12.57
N ASN A 118 9.51 8.23 -13.42
CA ASN A 118 10.30 9.47 -13.48
C ASN A 118 10.00 10.52 -12.40
N ASP A 119 8.94 10.36 -11.58
CA ASP A 119 8.54 11.38 -10.60
C ASP A 119 8.51 10.89 -9.14
N VAL A 120 9.13 9.76 -8.82
CA VAL A 120 9.19 9.27 -7.44
C VAL A 120 10.53 9.58 -6.81
N PRO A 121 10.60 10.41 -5.75
CA PRO A 121 11.86 10.90 -5.19
C PRO A 121 12.65 9.86 -4.39
N PHE A 122 12.01 8.74 -3.99
CA PHE A 122 12.67 7.73 -3.15
C PHE A 122 12.75 6.37 -3.81
N ALA A 123 13.93 5.74 -3.73
CA ALA A 123 14.17 4.33 -4.06
C ALA A 123 14.00 3.95 -5.55
N THR A 124 14.17 4.87 -6.50
CA THR A 124 13.99 4.59 -7.93
C THR A 124 15.30 4.34 -8.67
N GLU A 125 16.20 5.31 -8.76
CA GLU A 125 17.44 5.17 -9.52
C GLU A 125 18.53 4.50 -8.69
N GLU A 126 18.73 4.99 -7.46
CA GLU A 126 19.73 4.47 -6.52
C GLU A 126 19.09 3.77 -5.33
N PRO A 127 19.76 2.77 -4.74
CA PRO A 127 19.30 2.14 -3.52
C PRO A 127 19.20 3.18 -2.39
N PHE A 128 18.02 3.26 -1.78
CA PHE A 128 17.75 4.13 -0.65
C PHE A 128 17.92 3.38 0.66
N GLN A 129 18.71 3.93 1.59
CA GLN A 129 18.90 3.35 2.93
C GLN A 129 17.74 3.74 3.84
N ILE A 130 16.96 2.75 4.29
CA ILE A 130 15.87 2.97 5.24
C ILE A 130 16.47 3.27 6.63
N PRO A 131 16.07 4.37 7.30
CA PRO A 131 16.52 4.65 8.67
C PRO A 131 16.19 3.51 9.64
N LYS A 132 17.02 3.34 10.69
CA LYS A 132 16.90 2.21 11.63
C LYS A 132 15.62 2.17 12.46
N ASP A 133 14.86 3.26 12.51
CA ASP A 133 13.59 3.39 13.21
C ASP A 133 12.39 3.61 12.28
N SER A 134 12.57 3.37 10.99
CA SER A 134 11.56 3.67 9.98
C SER A 134 11.28 2.47 9.08
N TYR A 135 10.09 2.46 8.48
CA TYR A 135 9.63 1.43 7.58
C TYR A 135 9.30 2.04 6.21
N PHE A 136 9.65 1.35 5.15
CA PHE A 136 9.24 1.74 3.82
C PHE A 136 7.94 1.03 3.47
N VAL A 137 6.89 1.79 3.19
CA VAL A 137 5.54 1.27 2.96
C VAL A 137 5.07 1.59 1.56
N MET A 138 4.28 0.70 0.98
CA MET A 138 3.67 0.90 -0.33
C MET A 138 2.21 0.48 -0.31
N GLY A 139 1.39 1.16 -1.08
CA GLY A 139 0.03 0.73 -1.33
C GLY A 139 -0.02 -0.49 -2.26
N ASP A 140 -1.01 -1.36 -2.08
CA ASP A 140 -1.17 -2.51 -2.97
C ASP A 140 -1.62 -2.11 -4.38
N ASN A 141 -2.33 -0.99 -4.54
CA ASN A 141 -2.57 -0.37 -5.84
C ASN A 141 -1.40 0.54 -6.20
N ARG A 142 -0.37 -0.03 -6.82
CA ARG A 142 0.94 0.58 -7.05
C ARG A 142 0.92 1.86 -7.86
N ASP A 143 0.04 1.97 -8.83
CA ASP A 143 -0.05 3.12 -9.74
C ASP A 143 -1.00 4.21 -9.21
N ASN A 144 -1.76 3.92 -8.14
CA ASN A 144 -2.72 4.87 -7.57
C ASN A 144 -2.60 4.92 -6.03
N THR A 145 -1.42 5.28 -5.54
CA THR A 145 -1.18 5.45 -4.11
C THR A 145 -0.02 6.42 -3.88
N GLU A 146 -0.21 7.29 -2.92
CA GLU A 146 0.82 8.22 -2.45
C GLU A 146 1.44 7.62 -1.17
N ASP A 147 2.58 6.94 -1.32
CA ASP A 147 3.23 6.17 -0.28
C ASP A 147 4.70 6.56 -0.07
N SER A 148 5.51 5.69 0.53
CA SER A 148 6.91 6.00 0.83
C SER A 148 7.77 6.32 -0.39
N ARG A 149 7.35 5.96 -1.59
CA ARG A 149 8.03 6.37 -2.82
C ARG A 149 8.03 7.88 -3.00
N TYR A 150 6.96 8.53 -2.53
CA TYR A 150 6.73 9.98 -2.65
C TYR A 150 7.04 10.72 -1.34
N ARG A 151 6.71 10.13 -0.19
CA ARG A 151 6.75 10.77 1.12
C ARG A 151 7.94 10.33 1.98
N GLY A 152 8.71 9.34 1.52
CA GLY A 152 9.79 8.74 2.31
C GLY A 152 9.30 7.72 3.34
N PRO A 153 10.24 7.11 4.09
CA PRO A 153 9.95 6.09 5.09
C PRO A 153 9.08 6.63 6.22
N VAL A 154 8.26 5.75 6.79
CA VAL A 154 7.39 6.05 7.93
C VAL A 154 8.13 5.75 9.23
N PRO A 155 8.38 6.74 10.10
CA PRO A 155 8.94 6.51 11.42
C PRO A 155 8.07 5.62 12.29
N ARG A 156 8.71 4.78 13.11
CA ARG A 156 8.03 3.82 13.99
C ARG A 156 7.01 4.45 14.93
N ASN A 157 7.29 5.65 15.43
CA ASN A 157 6.43 6.39 16.35
C ASN A 157 5.15 6.94 15.70
N LEU A 158 5.08 6.99 14.36
CA LEU A 158 3.88 7.37 13.62
C LEU A 158 2.98 6.17 13.26
N ILE A 159 3.39 4.95 13.60
CA ILE A 159 2.62 3.74 13.36
C ILE A 159 1.69 3.47 14.53
N TRP A 160 0.39 3.40 14.25
CA TRP A 160 -0.66 3.20 15.24
C TRP A 160 -0.96 1.72 15.51
N GLY A 161 -0.77 0.86 14.52
CA GLY A 161 -1.01 -0.57 14.67
C GLY A 161 -0.97 -1.36 13.36
N ASN A 162 -1.06 -2.68 13.50
CA ASN A 162 -1.23 -3.61 12.38
C ASN A 162 -2.71 -3.84 12.09
N VAL A 163 -3.06 -3.88 10.81
CA VAL A 163 -4.37 -4.35 10.35
C VAL A 163 -4.43 -5.86 10.54
N ALA A 164 -5.23 -6.33 11.50
CA ALA A 164 -5.34 -7.75 11.81
C ALA A 164 -6.30 -8.46 10.85
N LEU A 165 -7.48 -7.87 10.63
CA LEU A 165 -8.50 -8.42 9.75
C LEU A 165 -9.54 -7.36 9.35
N ILE A 166 -10.33 -7.67 8.34
CA ILE A 166 -11.58 -6.96 8.03
C ILE A 166 -12.64 -7.49 8.99
N PHE A 167 -13.10 -6.65 9.93
CA PHE A 167 -14.08 -7.05 10.94
C PHE A 167 -15.46 -7.20 10.32
N TYR A 168 -15.92 -6.19 9.58
CA TYR A 168 -17.07 -6.28 8.70
C TYR A 168 -16.91 -5.38 7.47
N SER A 169 -17.73 -5.61 6.46
CA SER A 169 -17.68 -4.87 5.21
C SER A 169 -19.10 -4.61 4.70
N LYS A 170 -19.35 -3.38 4.25
CA LYS A 170 -20.60 -2.94 3.64
C LYS A 170 -20.36 -2.19 2.35
N THR A 171 -21.30 -2.32 1.42
CA THR A 171 -21.30 -1.51 0.20
C THR A 171 -21.67 -0.07 0.54
N VAL A 172 -20.85 0.89 0.16
CA VAL A 172 -21.05 2.31 0.50
C VAL A 172 -22.37 2.87 -0.04
N LYS A 173 -22.82 2.39 -1.22
CA LYS A 173 -24.03 2.90 -1.88
C LYS A 173 -25.33 2.28 -1.38
N THR A 174 -25.32 0.98 -1.08
CA THR A 174 -26.54 0.22 -0.74
C THR A 174 -26.61 -0.22 0.72
N ASP A 175 -25.55 0.03 1.49
CA ASP A 175 -25.38 -0.43 2.88
C ASP A 175 -25.51 -1.95 3.08
N GLU A 176 -25.45 -2.71 1.98
CA GLU A 176 -25.52 -4.17 2.00
C GLU A 176 -24.22 -4.78 2.50
N PHE A 177 -24.32 -5.82 3.32
CA PHE A 177 -23.17 -6.52 3.85
C PHE A 177 -22.47 -7.35 2.78
N ARG A 178 -21.15 -7.26 2.74
CA ARG A 178 -20.27 -8.11 1.93
C ARG A 178 -19.71 -9.23 2.81
N TRP A 179 -20.51 -10.29 2.97
CA TRP A 179 -20.24 -11.41 3.88
C TRP A 179 -18.93 -12.15 3.56
N ASP A 180 -18.55 -12.22 2.27
CA ASP A 180 -17.32 -12.84 1.78
C ASP A 180 -16.05 -12.13 2.24
N ARG A 181 -16.17 -10.91 2.73
CA ARG A 181 -15.06 -10.09 3.23
C ARG A 181 -14.97 -10.04 4.76
N MET A 182 -16.01 -10.50 5.46
CA MET A 182 -16.05 -10.40 6.93
C MET A 182 -15.12 -11.40 7.60
N PHE A 183 -14.48 -10.97 8.69
CA PHE A 183 -13.50 -11.73 9.46
C PHE A 183 -12.32 -12.26 8.65
N LYS A 184 -12.08 -11.66 7.50
CA LYS A 184 -10.99 -12.05 6.61
C LYS A 184 -9.68 -11.43 7.07
N LYS A 185 -8.67 -12.28 7.29
CA LYS A 185 -7.29 -11.80 7.47
C LYS A 185 -6.82 -11.11 6.21
N VAL A 186 -6.11 -10.01 6.38
CA VAL A 186 -5.54 -9.24 5.29
C VAL A 186 -4.07 -9.64 5.16
N HIS A 187 -3.74 -10.27 4.05
CA HIS A 187 -2.37 -10.71 3.72
C HIS A 187 -1.85 -9.95 2.53
#